data_1bd196dcb1089424edc2908148e046a7
#
_entry.id   1bd196dcb1089424edc2908148e046a7
#
_cell.length_a   1.000
_cell.length_b   1.000
_cell.length_c   1.000
_cell.angle_alpha   90.00
_cell.angle_beta   90.00
_cell.angle_gamma   90.00
#
_symmetry.space_group_name_H-M   'P 1'
#
loop_
_entity.id
_entity.type
_entity.pdbx_description
1 polymer ?
#
loop_
_entity_poly.entity_id
_entity_poly.type
_entity_poly.pdbx_seq_one_letter_code
_entity_poly.pdbx_strand_id
1 'polypeptide(L)'
;MGTQILSKTTHHLLSVVGKLCVIAIMSEISKLIVDSLKAYYITKEGIVKAVDSVSFEIKGIESFGIAGETASGKSTLGLALLRSLQPPGKIVGGNITLQGQNISNMSDDEFNKTIRWKKIAMVFQGAMNTLDPVYTIGSQMSEIIKEHRVDVEQESLIYNSLMQVGLDPSVSSRYPHELSGGMKQRVVIAMALLLDPDIVIADEPTTALDVLVQAQIIELLKTLRKERGLTVILITHDLNLILEFADKIGIMYAGQLVEFGSANDLYLNPRHPYTQALMASIPRLHSVHKDLQFIAGSSPNMLELLPGCRFFSRCPFAKELCREDPPQIKLEKGFVRCWLYK
;
A
#
# COMPACT_ATOMS: atom_id res chain seq x y z
N MET A 1 -18.24 -49.29 14.94
CA MET A 1 -18.09 -48.31 13.81
C MET A 1 -18.54 -46.88 14.12
N GLY A 2 -19.43 -46.65 15.08
CA GLY A 2 -19.95 -45.30 15.40
C GLY A 2 -18.97 -44.37 16.18
N THR A 3 -18.08 -44.90 16.98
CA THR A 3 -17.19 -44.13 17.87
C THR A 3 -15.97 -43.50 17.18
N GLN A 4 -15.51 -44.05 16.06
CA GLN A 4 -14.39 -43.48 15.28
C GLN A 4 -14.79 -42.33 14.37
N ILE A 5 -16.07 -42.25 13.95
CA ILE A 5 -16.56 -41.15 13.11
C ILE A 5 -16.76 -39.88 13.95
N LEU A 6 -17.29 -40.02 15.17
CA LEU A 6 -17.48 -38.90 16.10
C LEU A 6 -16.15 -38.26 16.55
N SER A 7 -15.08 -39.05 16.70
CA SER A 7 -13.75 -38.54 17.09
C SER A 7 -13.09 -37.71 15.98
N LYS A 8 -13.21 -38.10 14.72
CA LYS A 8 -12.65 -37.34 13.59
C LYS A 8 -13.40 -36.02 13.34
N THR A 9 -14.71 -36.00 13.52
CA THR A 9 -15.54 -34.80 13.33
C THR A 9 -15.31 -33.78 14.43
N THR A 10 -15.14 -34.22 15.69
CA THR A 10 -14.79 -33.32 16.82
C THR A 10 -13.38 -32.77 16.68
N HIS A 11 -12.40 -33.55 16.25
CA HIS A 11 -11.04 -33.04 15.98
C HIS A 11 -11.00 -32.02 14.83
N HIS A 12 -11.81 -32.23 13.79
CA HIS A 12 -11.90 -31.29 12.67
C HIS A 12 -12.60 -29.99 13.07
N LEU A 13 -13.68 -30.07 13.86
CA LEU A 13 -14.38 -28.90 14.41
C LEU A 13 -13.51 -28.10 15.39
N LEU A 14 -12.78 -28.75 16.29
CA LEU A 14 -11.84 -28.08 17.18
C LEU A 14 -10.68 -27.40 16.43
N SER A 15 -10.19 -27.99 15.34
CA SER A 15 -9.19 -27.39 14.47
C SER A 15 -9.73 -26.16 13.72
N VAL A 16 -10.97 -26.22 13.24
CA VAL A 16 -11.63 -25.10 12.54
C VAL A 16 -11.97 -23.95 13.51
N VAL A 17 -12.55 -24.28 14.67
CA VAL A 17 -12.85 -23.28 15.72
C VAL A 17 -11.58 -22.65 16.27
N GLY A 18 -10.52 -23.44 16.50
CA GLY A 18 -9.22 -22.91 16.89
C GLY A 18 -8.61 -21.96 15.86
N LYS A 19 -8.67 -22.30 14.56
CA LYS A 19 -8.22 -21.41 13.48
C LYS A 19 -9.06 -20.15 13.39
N LEU A 20 -10.38 -20.23 13.51
CA LEU A 20 -11.27 -19.07 13.51
C LEU A 20 -11.01 -18.15 14.71
N CYS A 21 -10.79 -18.71 15.89
CA CYS A 21 -10.47 -17.93 17.09
C CYS A 21 -9.10 -17.24 16.97
N VAL A 22 -8.09 -17.90 16.41
CA VAL A 22 -6.76 -17.31 16.15
C VAL A 22 -6.87 -16.21 15.10
N ILE A 23 -7.62 -16.42 14.02
CA ILE A 23 -7.86 -15.41 13.00
C ILE A 23 -8.60 -14.20 13.58
N ALA A 24 -9.61 -14.41 14.42
CA ALA A 24 -10.36 -13.34 15.08
C ALA A 24 -9.48 -12.53 16.06
N ILE A 25 -8.61 -13.18 16.81
CA ILE A 25 -7.64 -12.51 17.70
C ILE A 25 -6.60 -11.76 16.87
N MET A 26 -6.07 -12.36 15.82
CA MET A 26 -5.09 -11.73 14.94
C MET A 26 -5.68 -10.54 14.17
N SER A 27 -6.98 -10.52 13.88
CA SER A 27 -7.64 -9.42 13.18
C SER A 27 -7.74 -8.14 14.01
N GLU A 28 -7.65 -8.22 15.34
CA GLU A 28 -7.71 -7.07 16.25
C GLU A 28 -6.33 -6.49 16.59
N ILE A 29 -5.25 -7.22 16.30
CA ILE A 29 -3.89 -6.77 16.61
C ILE A 29 -3.42 -5.79 15.53
N SER A 30 -2.94 -4.62 15.98
CA SER A 30 -2.33 -3.63 15.08
C SER A 30 -1.06 -4.20 14.45
N LYS A 31 -1.10 -4.38 13.12
CA LYS A 31 0.04 -4.89 12.36
C LYS A 31 1.03 -3.79 12.00
N LEU A 32 0.49 -2.60 11.63
CA LEU A 32 1.29 -1.42 11.32
C LEU A 32 0.59 -0.18 11.90
N ILE A 33 1.31 0.59 12.70
CA ILE A 33 0.89 1.90 13.19
C ILE A 33 1.88 2.93 12.67
N VAL A 34 1.36 3.94 12.01
CA VAL A 34 2.09 5.13 11.58
C VAL A 34 1.55 6.31 12.37
N ASP A 35 2.42 7.00 13.09
CA ASP A 35 2.04 8.14 13.92
C ASP A 35 2.84 9.37 13.53
N SER A 36 2.13 10.40 13.05
CA SER A 36 2.65 11.73 12.73
C SER A 36 3.90 11.71 11.84
N LEU A 37 3.96 10.74 10.90
CA LEU A 37 5.13 10.54 10.03
C LEU A 37 5.37 11.76 9.16
N LYS A 38 6.63 12.22 9.12
CA LYS A 38 7.10 13.33 8.30
C LYS A 38 8.28 12.88 7.45
N ALA A 39 8.13 12.97 6.13
CA ALA A 39 9.18 12.69 5.17
C ALA A 39 9.28 13.84 4.17
N TYR A 40 10.41 14.53 4.18
CA TYR A 40 10.64 15.76 3.43
C TYR A 40 11.82 15.62 2.49
N TYR A 41 11.76 16.32 1.36
CA TYR A 41 12.92 16.52 0.48
C TYR A 41 13.51 17.91 0.76
N ILE A 42 14.76 17.92 1.22
CA ILE A 42 15.47 19.15 1.61
C ILE A 42 16.34 19.55 0.42
N THR A 43 15.83 20.40 -0.44
CA THR A 43 16.50 20.86 -1.64
C THR A 43 17.14 22.24 -1.44
N LYS A 44 17.94 22.70 -2.41
CA LYS A 44 18.51 24.06 -2.40
C LYS A 44 17.44 25.13 -2.57
N GLU A 45 16.32 24.79 -3.20
CA GLU A 45 15.21 25.72 -3.48
C GLU A 45 14.22 25.80 -2.32
N GLY A 46 14.26 24.84 -1.39
CA GLY A 46 13.36 24.82 -0.24
C GLY A 46 13.06 23.41 0.26
N ILE A 47 12.07 23.30 1.13
CA ILE A 47 11.64 22.05 1.76
C ILE A 47 10.31 21.59 1.14
N VAL A 48 10.34 20.46 0.46
CA VAL A 48 9.13 19.78 -0.04
C VAL A 48 8.61 18.85 1.05
N LYS A 49 7.46 19.17 1.65
CA LYS A 49 6.82 18.37 2.71
C LYS A 49 5.98 17.24 2.09
N ALA A 50 6.64 16.28 1.44
CA ALA A 50 5.99 15.24 0.65
C ALA A 50 5.11 14.28 1.48
N VAL A 51 5.46 14.04 2.75
CA VAL A 51 4.62 13.38 3.76
C VAL A 51 4.68 14.25 5.02
N ASP A 52 3.54 14.77 5.47
CA ASP A 52 3.51 15.73 6.56
C ASP A 52 2.44 15.39 7.59
N SER A 53 2.89 14.86 8.73
CA SER A 53 2.05 14.45 9.86
C SER A 53 0.97 13.42 9.45
N VAL A 54 1.40 12.38 8.72
CA VAL A 54 0.51 11.28 8.31
C VAL A 54 0.41 10.26 9.43
N SER A 55 -0.84 9.94 9.83
CA SER A 55 -1.12 8.93 10.85
C SER A 55 -2.22 7.99 10.36
N PHE A 56 -2.02 6.68 10.52
CA PHE A 56 -3.00 5.64 10.27
C PHE A 56 -2.61 4.33 10.94
N GLU A 57 -3.56 3.40 11.02
CA GLU A 57 -3.38 2.08 11.60
C GLU A 57 -3.95 1.01 10.68
N ILE A 58 -3.19 -0.06 10.46
CA ILE A 58 -3.62 -1.27 9.75
C ILE A 58 -3.65 -2.42 10.74
N LYS A 59 -4.79 -3.11 10.82
CA LYS A 59 -5.00 -4.25 11.73
C LYS A 59 -5.02 -5.56 10.97
N GLY A 60 -4.50 -6.61 11.60
CA GLY A 60 -4.55 -7.96 11.06
C GLY A 60 -4.08 -8.07 9.61
N ILE A 61 -4.92 -8.63 8.76
CA ILE A 61 -4.68 -8.83 7.31
C ILE A 61 -5.49 -7.86 6.44
N GLU A 62 -5.80 -6.67 6.97
CA GLU A 62 -6.51 -5.64 6.21
C GLU A 62 -5.71 -5.19 5.00
N SER A 63 -6.37 -4.99 3.88
CA SER A 63 -5.80 -4.29 2.72
C SER A 63 -6.01 -2.80 2.86
N PHE A 64 -4.98 -2.03 2.57
CA PHE A 64 -5.01 -0.58 2.66
C PHE A 64 -4.72 0.07 1.31
N GLY A 65 -5.66 0.87 0.81
CA GLY A 65 -5.51 1.64 -0.40
C GLY A 65 -5.07 3.07 -0.11
N ILE A 66 -4.09 3.59 -0.83
CA ILE A 66 -3.67 4.98 -0.75
C ILE A 66 -3.95 5.64 -2.09
N ALA A 67 -4.91 6.57 -2.10
CA ALA A 67 -5.34 7.29 -3.29
C ALA A 67 -5.02 8.80 -3.21
N GLY A 68 -5.02 9.45 -4.35
CA GLY A 68 -4.82 10.90 -4.48
C GLY A 68 -4.18 11.26 -5.81
N GLU A 69 -4.16 12.55 -6.14
CA GLU A 69 -3.53 13.05 -7.35
C GLU A 69 -2.03 12.73 -7.43
N THR A 70 -1.46 12.81 -8.63
CA THR A 70 -0.01 12.73 -8.84
C THR A 70 0.69 13.79 -7.98
N ALA A 71 1.88 13.48 -7.47
CA ALA A 71 2.64 14.33 -6.56
C ALA A 71 1.97 14.61 -5.18
N SER A 72 0.92 13.88 -4.78
CA SER A 72 0.32 14.03 -3.44
C SER A 72 1.15 13.41 -2.31
N GLY A 73 2.25 12.70 -2.60
CA GLY A 73 3.15 12.11 -1.62
C GLY A 73 2.98 10.59 -1.39
N LYS A 74 2.12 9.90 -2.14
CA LYS A 74 1.81 8.47 -1.98
C LYS A 74 3.04 7.57 -2.06
N SER A 75 3.80 7.66 -3.15
CA SER A 75 5.03 6.87 -3.33
C SER A 75 6.08 7.21 -2.28
N THR A 76 6.18 8.50 -1.89
CA THR A 76 7.06 8.93 -0.81
C THR A 76 6.67 8.30 0.53
N LEU A 77 5.36 8.14 0.80
CA LEU A 77 4.87 7.45 1.99
C LEU A 77 5.30 5.97 1.96
N GLY A 78 5.12 5.27 0.84
CA GLY A 78 5.59 3.89 0.67
C GLY A 78 7.11 3.75 0.89
N LEU A 79 7.90 4.63 0.28
CA LEU A 79 9.36 4.67 0.46
C LEU A 79 9.76 5.00 1.90
N ALA A 80 9.03 5.87 2.60
CA ALA A 80 9.29 6.20 3.99
C ALA A 80 9.03 5.03 4.93
N LEU A 81 7.97 4.24 4.69
CA LEU A 81 7.68 3.01 5.44
C LEU A 81 8.80 1.98 5.30
N LEU A 82 9.42 1.91 4.13
CA LEU A 82 10.56 1.02 3.85
C LEU A 82 11.92 1.66 4.19
N ARG A 83 11.96 2.91 4.68
CA ARG A 83 13.19 3.69 4.93
C ARG A 83 14.11 3.72 3.70
N SER A 84 13.53 3.85 2.51
CA SER A 84 14.25 3.81 1.20
C SER A 84 14.12 5.13 0.43
N LEU A 85 13.95 6.24 1.16
CA LEU A 85 13.93 7.56 0.53
C LEU A 85 15.29 7.87 -0.10
N GLN A 86 15.28 8.25 -1.37
CA GLN A 86 16.49 8.68 -2.06
C GLN A 86 16.88 10.11 -1.66
N PRO A 87 18.16 10.41 -1.45
CA PRO A 87 18.61 11.79 -1.22
C PRO A 87 18.06 12.76 -2.29
N PRO A 88 17.64 13.97 -1.92
CA PRO A 88 17.72 14.61 -0.59
C PRO A 88 16.54 14.33 0.37
N GLY A 89 15.77 13.25 0.13
CA GLY A 89 14.64 12.83 0.95
C GLY A 89 15.09 12.27 2.31
N LYS A 90 14.40 12.68 3.39
CA LYS A 90 14.67 12.21 4.76
C LYS A 90 13.39 12.09 5.56
N ILE A 91 13.32 11.09 6.44
CA ILE A 91 12.33 11.04 7.52
C ILE A 91 12.80 12.05 8.59
N VAL A 92 11.98 13.05 8.86
CA VAL A 92 12.31 14.14 9.79
C VAL A 92 11.52 14.09 11.09
N GLY A 93 10.58 13.13 11.22
CA GLY A 93 9.80 12.94 12.44
C GLY A 93 8.71 11.92 12.30
N GLY A 94 8.04 11.62 13.42
CA GLY A 94 7.01 10.60 13.52
C GLY A 94 7.56 9.22 13.85
N ASN A 95 6.63 8.27 14.09
CA ASN A 95 6.98 6.91 14.47
C ASN A 95 6.28 5.90 13.56
N ILE A 96 6.96 4.78 13.33
CA ILE A 96 6.43 3.61 12.63
C ILE A 96 6.58 2.43 13.58
N THR A 97 5.47 1.81 13.94
CA THR A 97 5.44 0.61 14.79
C THR A 97 4.92 -0.56 13.98
N LEU A 98 5.71 -1.60 13.87
CA LEU A 98 5.39 -2.85 13.18
C LEU A 98 5.23 -3.97 14.20
N GLN A 99 4.05 -4.59 14.29
CA GLN A 99 3.76 -5.68 15.22
C GLN A 99 4.20 -5.37 16.68
N GLY A 100 3.97 -4.14 17.14
CA GLY A 100 4.33 -3.67 18.46
C GLY A 100 5.78 -3.19 18.62
N GLN A 101 6.64 -3.38 17.62
CA GLN A 101 8.03 -2.93 17.63
C GLN A 101 8.18 -1.59 16.91
N ASN A 102 8.74 -0.57 17.57
CA ASN A 102 9.07 0.69 16.93
C ASN A 102 10.29 0.52 16.01
N ILE A 103 10.07 0.62 14.70
CA ILE A 103 11.10 0.46 13.68
C ILE A 103 11.74 1.78 13.23
N SER A 104 11.23 2.94 13.70
CA SER A 104 11.76 4.26 13.31
C SER A 104 13.15 4.52 13.86
N ASN A 105 13.44 3.99 15.05
CA ASN A 105 14.68 4.25 15.78
C ASN A 105 15.73 3.13 15.64
N MET A 106 15.45 2.09 14.85
CA MET A 106 16.41 1.04 14.55
C MET A 106 17.61 1.59 13.77
N SER A 107 18.79 0.99 13.98
CA SER A 107 19.92 1.23 13.07
C SER A 107 19.60 0.76 11.66
N ASP A 108 20.27 1.31 10.64
CA ASP A 108 20.05 0.87 9.26
C ASP A 108 20.43 -0.59 9.06
N ASP A 109 21.50 -1.06 9.72
CA ASP A 109 21.92 -2.46 9.69
C ASP A 109 20.88 -3.41 10.28
N GLU A 110 20.29 -3.06 11.43
CA GLU A 110 19.24 -3.84 12.07
C GLU A 110 17.97 -3.87 11.22
N PHE A 111 17.56 -2.71 10.70
CA PHE A 111 16.40 -2.59 9.82
C PHE A 111 16.56 -3.44 8.55
N ASN A 112 17.72 -3.38 7.89
CA ASN A 112 18.01 -4.16 6.70
C ASN A 112 18.03 -5.67 6.98
N LYS A 113 18.56 -6.09 8.12
CA LYS A 113 18.66 -7.51 8.50
C LYS A 113 17.34 -8.13 8.93
N THR A 114 16.45 -7.33 9.59
CA THR A 114 15.26 -7.88 10.26
C THR A 114 13.94 -7.46 9.67
N ILE A 115 13.86 -6.30 9.03
CA ILE A 115 12.61 -5.70 8.54
C ILE A 115 12.51 -5.73 7.02
N ARG A 116 13.52 -5.12 6.34
CA ARG A 116 13.49 -4.99 4.88
C ARG A 116 13.46 -6.36 4.21
N TRP A 117 12.55 -6.58 3.28
CA TRP A 117 12.27 -7.84 2.59
C TRP A 117 11.69 -8.96 3.46
N LYS A 118 12.03 -9.04 4.74
CA LYS A 118 11.59 -10.12 5.65
C LYS A 118 10.26 -9.82 6.33
N LYS A 119 9.94 -8.57 6.55
CA LYS A 119 8.70 -8.12 7.17
C LYS A 119 7.93 -7.16 6.29
N ILE A 120 8.62 -6.25 5.63
CA ILE A 120 8.06 -5.32 4.67
C ILE A 120 8.84 -5.42 3.37
N ALA A 121 8.14 -5.68 2.26
CA ALA A 121 8.67 -5.62 0.91
C ALA A 121 7.89 -4.61 0.07
N MET A 122 8.46 -4.19 -1.07
CA MET A 122 7.82 -3.23 -1.96
C MET A 122 7.98 -3.61 -3.42
N VAL A 123 6.89 -3.52 -4.14
CA VAL A 123 6.86 -3.48 -5.61
C VAL A 123 6.85 -2.01 -6.00
N PHE A 124 7.93 -1.52 -6.56
CA PHE A 124 8.11 -0.12 -6.94
C PHE A 124 7.36 0.23 -8.22
N GLN A 125 7.01 1.50 -8.38
CA GLN A 125 6.46 2.01 -9.64
C GLN A 125 7.43 1.72 -10.81
N GLY A 126 6.91 1.15 -11.90
CA GLY A 126 7.73 0.80 -13.06
C GLY A 126 8.73 -0.33 -12.82
N ALA A 127 8.55 -1.15 -11.79
CA ALA A 127 9.47 -2.21 -11.38
C ALA A 127 9.79 -3.23 -12.51
N MET A 128 8.92 -3.38 -13.51
CA MET A 128 9.22 -4.19 -14.69
C MET A 128 10.48 -3.72 -15.46
N ASN A 129 10.81 -2.43 -15.37
CA ASN A 129 11.98 -1.84 -16.01
C ASN A 129 13.24 -1.93 -15.15
N THR A 130 13.13 -2.37 -13.89
CA THR A 130 14.26 -2.55 -12.98
C THR A 130 14.90 -3.93 -13.08
N LEU A 131 14.25 -4.87 -13.78
CA LEU A 131 14.85 -6.17 -14.10
C LEU A 131 16.06 -5.97 -15.01
N ASP A 132 17.22 -6.43 -14.55
CA ASP A 132 18.46 -6.31 -15.32
C ASP A 132 18.40 -7.25 -16.54
N PRO A 133 18.51 -6.72 -17.79
CA PRO A 133 18.35 -7.51 -19.01
C PRO A 133 19.48 -8.53 -19.24
N VAL A 134 20.62 -8.39 -18.57
CA VAL A 134 21.79 -9.28 -18.78
C VAL A 134 21.84 -10.46 -17.83
N TYR A 135 20.96 -10.50 -16.81
CA TYR A 135 20.86 -11.61 -15.88
C TYR A 135 19.52 -12.35 -16.01
N THR A 136 19.56 -13.67 -15.81
CA THR A 136 18.32 -14.46 -15.75
C THR A 136 17.49 -14.09 -14.52
N ILE A 137 16.19 -14.36 -14.57
CA ILE A 137 15.28 -14.12 -13.45
C ILE A 137 15.77 -14.86 -12.19
N GLY A 138 16.14 -16.12 -12.32
CA GLY A 138 16.66 -16.92 -11.20
C GLY A 138 17.93 -16.35 -10.57
N SER A 139 18.83 -15.79 -11.38
CA SER A 139 20.06 -15.14 -10.86
C SER A 139 19.72 -13.92 -10.03
N GLN A 140 18.79 -13.06 -10.50
CA GLN A 140 18.37 -11.87 -9.78
C GLN A 140 17.62 -12.23 -8.48
N MET A 141 16.78 -13.27 -8.49
CA MET A 141 16.14 -13.79 -7.27
C MET A 141 17.14 -14.37 -6.28
N SER A 142 18.17 -15.10 -6.76
CA SER A 142 19.24 -15.64 -5.93
C SER A 142 20.06 -14.56 -5.23
N GLU A 143 20.26 -13.41 -5.89
CA GLU A 143 20.94 -12.26 -5.30
C GLU A 143 20.20 -11.73 -4.06
N ILE A 144 18.88 -11.62 -4.14
CA ILE A 144 18.02 -11.21 -3.00
C ILE A 144 18.21 -12.17 -1.82
N ILE A 145 18.20 -13.48 -2.07
CA ILE A 145 18.37 -14.50 -1.00
C ILE A 145 19.75 -14.37 -0.34
N LYS A 146 20.80 -14.21 -1.15
CA LYS A 146 22.19 -14.10 -0.67
C LYS A 146 22.39 -12.82 0.16
N GLU A 147 21.88 -11.69 -0.32
CA GLU A 147 21.99 -10.40 0.37
C GLU A 147 21.34 -10.45 1.76
N HIS A 148 20.20 -11.09 1.87
CA HIS A 148 19.49 -11.24 3.14
C HIS A 148 19.93 -12.46 3.97
N ARG A 149 20.95 -13.21 3.52
CA ARG A 149 21.56 -14.35 4.23
C ARG A 149 20.53 -15.36 4.75
N VAL A 150 19.62 -15.75 3.87
CA VAL A 150 18.62 -16.78 4.19
C VAL A 150 19.25 -18.15 3.90
N ASP A 151 19.39 -18.94 4.95
CA ASP A 151 19.96 -20.31 4.86
C ASP A 151 18.85 -21.31 4.46
N VAL A 152 18.55 -21.34 3.17
CA VAL A 152 17.54 -22.22 2.56
C VAL A 152 18.03 -22.68 1.19
N GLU A 153 17.45 -23.77 0.69
CA GLU A 153 17.65 -24.22 -0.68
C GLU A 153 17.06 -23.19 -1.66
N GLN A 154 17.95 -22.41 -2.29
CA GLN A 154 17.59 -21.24 -3.10
C GLN A 154 16.69 -21.61 -4.29
N GLU A 155 16.97 -22.73 -4.96
CA GLU A 155 16.24 -23.18 -6.13
C GLU A 155 14.78 -23.48 -5.79
N SER A 156 14.55 -24.22 -4.71
CA SER A 156 13.21 -24.53 -4.21
C SER A 156 12.41 -23.28 -3.83
N LEU A 157 13.07 -22.29 -3.18
CA LEU A 157 12.44 -21.03 -2.81
C LEU A 157 12.04 -20.19 -4.02
N ILE A 158 12.92 -20.11 -5.04
CA ILE A 158 12.66 -19.41 -6.30
C ILE A 158 11.49 -20.06 -7.03
N TYR A 159 11.51 -21.39 -7.19
CA TYR A 159 10.45 -22.12 -7.90
C TYR A 159 9.10 -21.95 -7.22
N ASN A 160 9.05 -22.06 -5.91
CA ASN A 160 7.81 -21.85 -5.14
C ASN A 160 7.29 -20.42 -5.29
N SER A 161 8.17 -19.41 -5.26
CA SER A 161 7.77 -18.01 -5.42
C SER A 161 7.21 -17.72 -6.82
N LEU A 162 7.78 -18.32 -7.88
CA LEU A 162 7.26 -18.21 -9.25
C LEU A 162 5.89 -18.89 -9.38
N MET A 163 5.73 -20.10 -8.83
CA MET A 163 4.43 -20.81 -8.86
C MET A 163 3.32 -20.03 -8.13
N GLN A 164 3.63 -19.37 -7.02
CA GLN A 164 2.68 -18.56 -6.26
C GLN A 164 2.07 -17.41 -7.05
N VAL A 165 2.82 -16.87 -8.01
CA VAL A 165 2.32 -15.81 -8.90
C VAL A 165 1.77 -16.36 -10.22
N GLY A 166 1.60 -17.69 -10.33
CA GLY A 166 1.08 -18.37 -11.51
C GLY A 166 2.04 -18.40 -12.69
N LEU A 167 3.35 -18.41 -12.42
CA LEU A 167 4.39 -18.61 -13.42
C LEU A 167 5.00 -20.00 -13.33
N ASP A 168 5.34 -20.59 -14.49
CA ASP A 168 6.08 -21.82 -14.56
C ASP A 168 7.50 -21.63 -14.02
N PRO A 169 8.04 -22.55 -13.19
CA PRO A 169 9.39 -22.45 -12.65
C PRO A 169 10.51 -22.29 -13.69
N SER A 170 10.32 -22.76 -14.94
CA SER A 170 11.27 -22.57 -16.04
C SER A 170 11.53 -21.10 -16.39
N VAL A 171 10.65 -20.18 -15.92
CA VAL A 171 10.86 -18.74 -16.05
C VAL A 171 12.13 -18.29 -15.34
N SER A 172 12.59 -19.01 -14.31
CA SER A 172 13.85 -18.71 -13.61
C SER A 172 15.07 -18.70 -14.54
N SER A 173 15.08 -19.53 -15.59
CA SER A 173 16.16 -19.60 -16.56
C SER A 173 16.07 -18.58 -17.69
N ARG A 174 14.95 -17.82 -17.78
CA ARG A 174 14.73 -16.82 -18.82
C ARG A 174 15.31 -15.47 -18.46
N TYR A 175 15.57 -14.68 -19.50
CA TYR A 175 15.95 -13.27 -19.38
C TYR A 175 14.71 -12.37 -19.40
N PRO A 176 14.78 -11.15 -18.82
CA PRO A 176 13.64 -10.22 -18.82
C PRO A 176 13.05 -9.91 -20.22
N HIS A 177 13.88 -9.83 -21.26
CA HIS A 177 13.42 -9.53 -22.62
C HIS A 177 12.62 -10.69 -23.26
N GLU A 178 12.67 -11.89 -22.72
CA GLU A 178 11.88 -13.06 -23.17
C GLU A 178 10.50 -13.12 -22.53
N LEU A 179 10.16 -12.17 -21.62
CA LEU A 179 8.92 -12.15 -20.86
C LEU A 179 7.97 -11.06 -21.36
N SER A 180 6.66 -11.35 -21.38
CA SER A 180 5.64 -10.32 -21.57
C SER A 180 5.59 -9.34 -20.38
N GLY A 181 4.95 -8.17 -20.56
CA GLY A 181 4.78 -7.19 -19.48
C GLY A 181 4.10 -7.78 -18.22
N GLY A 182 3.04 -8.53 -18.42
CA GLY A 182 2.35 -9.20 -17.30
C GLY A 182 3.20 -10.27 -16.61
N MET A 183 4.03 -11.01 -17.34
CA MET A 183 4.99 -11.95 -16.75
C MET A 183 6.08 -11.22 -15.96
N LYS A 184 6.65 -10.13 -16.49
CA LYS A 184 7.62 -9.29 -15.75
C LYS A 184 7.03 -8.77 -14.45
N GLN A 185 5.79 -8.30 -14.47
CA GLN A 185 5.12 -7.80 -13.28
C GLN A 185 4.90 -8.92 -12.25
N ARG A 186 4.49 -10.11 -12.67
CA ARG A 186 4.38 -11.28 -11.79
C ARG A 186 5.74 -11.69 -11.21
N VAL A 187 6.82 -11.63 -11.99
CA VAL A 187 8.19 -11.88 -11.50
C VAL A 187 8.58 -10.87 -10.40
N VAL A 188 8.31 -9.58 -10.60
CA VAL A 188 8.63 -8.56 -9.58
C VAL A 188 7.80 -8.78 -8.31
N ILE A 189 6.52 -9.18 -8.44
CA ILE A 189 5.71 -9.57 -7.28
C ILE A 189 6.29 -10.82 -6.60
N ALA A 190 6.72 -11.84 -7.36
CA ALA A 190 7.37 -13.02 -6.82
C ALA A 190 8.67 -12.66 -6.06
N MET A 191 9.48 -11.75 -6.62
CA MET A 191 10.66 -11.21 -5.93
C MET A 191 10.28 -10.55 -4.60
N ALA A 192 9.25 -9.70 -4.57
CA ALA A 192 8.80 -9.05 -3.34
C ALA A 192 8.30 -10.06 -2.28
N LEU A 193 7.77 -11.21 -2.70
CA LEU A 193 7.27 -12.28 -1.81
C LEU A 193 8.33 -13.31 -1.42
N LEU A 194 9.51 -13.25 -2.00
CA LEU A 194 10.54 -14.29 -1.93
C LEU A 194 10.94 -14.68 -0.49
N LEU A 195 10.98 -13.71 0.42
CA LEU A 195 11.34 -13.92 1.83
C LEU A 195 10.12 -13.91 2.76
N ASP A 196 8.93 -14.14 2.23
CA ASP A 196 7.67 -14.29 2.97
C ASP A 196 7.33 -13.09 3.88
N PRO A 197 7.27 -11.86 3.36
CA PRO A 197 7.02 -10.68 4.16
C PRO A 197 5.60 -10.65 4.72
N ASP A 198 5.42 -9.98 5.86
CA ASP A 198 4.10 -9.74 6.46
C ASP A 198 3.29 -8.64 5.72
N ILE A 199 4.01 -7.68 5.11
CA ILE A 199 3.42 -6.53 4.42
C ILE A 199 4.10 -6.36 3.06
N VAL A 200 3.30 -6.23 2.01
CA VAL A 200 3.77 -5.80 0.68
C VAL A 200 3.17 -4.44 0.34
N ILE A 201 4.02 -3.48 0.04
CA ILE A 201 3.64 -2.19 -0.52
C ILE A 201 3.69 -2.32 -2.04
N ALA A 202 2.57 -2.16 -2.72
CA ALA A 202 2.48 -2.20 -4.17
C ALA A 202 2.23 -0.78 -4.70
N ASP A 203 3.28 -0.14 -5.22
CA ASP A 203 3.21 1.22 -5.74
C ASP A 203 2.96 1.18 -7.25
N GLU A 204 1.75 1.53 -7.64
CA GLU A 204 1.24 1.49 -9.01
C GLU A 204 1.55 0.16 -9.75
N PRO A 205 1.20 -1.00 -9.17
CA PRO A 205 1.63 -2.29 -9.69
C PRO A 205 1.02 -2.66 -11.03
N THR A 206 0.08 -1.89 -11.54
CA THR A 206 -0.63 -2.14 -12.80
C THR A 206 -0.32 -1.12 -13.90
N THR A 207 0.55 -0.14 -13.62
CA THR A 207 0.93 0.88 -14.60
C THR A 207 1.61 0.25 -15.83
N ALA A 208 1.27 0.75 -17.02
CA ALA A 208 1.75 0.28 -18.32
C ALA A 208 1.32 -1.15 -18.73
N LEU A 209 0.29 -1.70 -18.06
CA LEU A 209 -0.36 -2.96 -18.43
C LEU A 209 -1.73 -2.71 -19.07
N ASP A 210 -2.15 -3.60 -19.94
CA ASP A 210 -3.52 -3.59 -20.47
C ASP A 210 -4.55 -3.96 -19.39
N VAL A 211 -5.81 -3.58 -19.61
CA VAL A 211 -6.89 -3.70 -18.62
C VAL A 211 -7.09 -5.15 -18.13
N LEU A 212 -6.93 -6.14 -19.03
CA LEU A 212 -7.11 -7.54 -18.66
C LEU A 212 -5.99 -8.00 -17.72
N VAL A 213 -4.74 -7.65 -18.04
CA VAL A 213 -3.59 -7.99 -17.21
C VAL A 213 -3.64 -7.24 -15.88
N GLN A 214 -4.10 -5.97 -15.85
CA GLN A 214 -4.34 -5.23 -14.61
C GLN A 214 -5.29 -5.99 -13.68
N ALA A 215 -6.46 -6.43 -14.21
CA ALA A 215 -7.42 -7.22 -13.43
C ALA A 215 -6.80 -8.51 -12.89
N GLN A 216 -5.97 -9.21 -13.70
CA GLN A 216 -5.27 -10.42 -13.25
C GLN A 216 -4.26 -10.16 -12.13
N ILE A 217 -3.55 -9.03 -12.15
CA ILE A 217 -2.61 -8.66 -11.09
C ILE A 217 -3.36 -8.33 -9.79
N ILE A 218 -4.47 -7.60 -9.86
CA ILE A 218 -5.29 -7.31 -8.68
C ILE A 218 -5.88 -8.59 -8.08
N GLU A 219 -6.37 -9.51 -8.91
CA GLU A 219 -6.89 -10.79 -8.43
C GLU A 219 -5.79 -11.68 -7.82
N LEU A 220 -4.58 -11.66 -8.39
CA LEU A 220 -3.41 -12.31 -7.80
C LEU A 220 -3.12 -11.74 -6.39
N LEU A 221 -3.10 -10.42 -6.22
CA LEU A 221 -2.87 -9.80 -4.91
C LEU A 221 -3.97 -10.14 -3.90
N LYS A 222 -5.24 -10.22 -4.32
CA LYS A 222 -6.36 -10.67 -3.48
C LYS A 222 -6.18 -12.13 -3.03
N THR A 223 -5.79 -13.00 -3.95
CA THR A 223 -5.54 -14.43 -3.68
C THR A 223 -4.39 -14.58 -2.67
N LEU A 224 -3.25 -13.94 -2.92
CA LEU A 224 -2.10 -13.96 -2.03
C LEU A 224 -2.44 -13.45 -0.62
N ARG A 225 -3.22 -12.36 -0.54
CA ARG A 225 -3.72 -11.84 0.74
C ARG A 225 -4.54 -12.90 1.50
N LYS A 226 -5.50 -13.54 0.83
CA LYS A 226 -6.40 -14.52 1.43
C LYS A 226 -5.68 -15.80 1.86
N GLU A 227 -4.79 -16.31 1.02
CA GLU A 227 -4.14 -17.60 1.24
C GLU A 227 -2.97 -17.51 2.24
N ARG A 228 -2.25 -16.40 2.24
CA ARG A 228 -1.02 -16.22 3.04
C ARG A 228 -1.18 -15.30 4.25
N GLY A 229 -2.34 -14.68 4.45
CA GLY A 229 -2.52 -13.67 5.49
C GLY A 229 -1.65 -12.41 5.26
N LEU A 230 -1.32 -12.15 4.00
CA LEU A 230 -0.50 -11.01 3.58
C LEU A 230 -1.28 -9.71 3.74
N THR A 231 -0.67 -8.70 4.36
CA THR A 231 -1.20 -7.34 4.32
C THR A 231 -0.68 -6.64 3.07
N VAL A 232 -1.56 -6.07 2.27
CA VAL A 232 -1.15 -5.32 1.06
C VAL A 232 -1.53 -3.84 1.22
N ILE A 233 -0.53 -2.98 1.03
CA ILE A 233 -0.73 -1.53 0.89
C ILE A 233 -0.66 -1.21 -0.60
N LEU A 234 -1.83 -0.93 -1.20
CA LEU A 234 -1.94 -0.60 -2.62
C LEU A 234 -1.91 0.91 -2.81
N ILE A 235 -0.92 1.40 -3.51
CA ILE A 235 -0.80 2.81 -3.91
C ILE A 235 -1.15 2.89 -5.40
N THR A 236 -2.18 3.65 -5.75
CA THR A 236 -2.53 3.91 -7.15
C THR A 236 -3.34 5.21 -7.28
N HIS A 237 -3.37 5.75 -8.48
CA HIS A 237 -4.27 6.85 -8.84
C HIS A 237 -5.63 6.35 -9.35
N ASP A 238 -5.78 5.05 -9.63
CA ASP A 238 -7.05 4.46 -10.06
C ASP A 238 -7.91 4.10 -8.84
N LEU A 239 -8.93 4.93 -8.62
CA LEU A 239 -9.88 4.75 -7.51
C LEU A 239 -10.73 3.50 -7.64
N ASN A 240 -11.05 3.06 -8.87
CA ASN A 240 -11.84 1.85 -9.07
C ASN A 240 -11.09 0.64 -8.55
N LEU A 241 -9.80 0.53 -8.88
CA LEU A 241 -8.95 -0.55 -8.38
C LEU A 241 -8.84 -0.54 -6.86
N ILE A 242 -8.70 0.65 -6.25
CA ILE A 242 -8.64 0.77 -4.78
C ILE A 242 -9.95 0.34 -4.14
N LEU A 243 -11.10 0.81 -4.65
CA LEU A 243 -12.42 0.47 -4.12
C LEU A 243 -12.73 -1.02 -4.23
N GLU A 244 -12.24 -1.67 -5.29
CA GLU A 244 -12.39 -3.10 -5.49
C GLU A 244 -11.49 -3.95 -4.58
N PHE A 245 -10.31 -3.41 -4.23
CA PHE A 245 -9.26 -4.16 -3.55
C PHE A 245 -9.21 -3.91 -2.04
N ALA A 246 -9.36 -2.64 -1.59
CA ALA A 246 -9.02 -2.23 -0.25
C ALA A 246 -10.17 -2.34 0.76
N ASP A 247 -9.87 -2.77 1.99
CA ASP A 247 -10.80 -2.70 3.12
C ASP A 247 -10.84 -1.29 3.70
N LYS A 248 -9.70 -0.62 3.76
CA LYS A 248 -9.53 0.76 4.19
C LYS A 248 -8.84 1.60 3.14
N ILE A 249 -9.22 2.85 3.07
CA ILE A 249 -8.65 3.80 2.11
C ILE A 249 -8.18 5.04 2.86
N GLY A 250 -7.00 5.52 2.47
CA GLY A 250 -6.47 6.82 2.83
C GLY A 250 -6.38 7.74 1.62
N ILE A 251 -6.97 8.91 1.70
CA ILE A 251 -6.91 9.91 0.63
C ILE A 251 -5.80 10.91 0.95
N MET A 252 -4.78 10.95 0.10
CA MET A 252 -3.66 11.87 0.22
C MET A 252 -3.84 13.10 -0.68
N TYR A 253 -3.62 14.27 -0.11
CA TYR A 253 -3.56 15.53 -0.83
C TYR A 253 -2.38 16.37 -0.34
N ALA A 254 -1.51 16.77 -1.26
CA ALA A 254 -0.37 17.65 -0.99
C ALA A 254 0.43 17.25 0.27
N GLY A 255 0.75 15.96 0.44
CA GLY A 255 1.55 15.43 1.55
C GLY A 255 0.77 15.13 2.83
N GLN A 256 -0.52 15.39 2.90
CA GLN A 256 -1.36 15.09 4.05
C GLN A 256 -2.39 14.01 3.76
N LEU A 257 -2.70 13.20 4.77
CA LEU A 257 -3.85 12.31 4.72
C LEU A 257 -5.09 13.12 5.15
N VAL A 258 -5.94 13.46 4.17
CA VAL A 258 -7.09 14.36 4.39
C VAL A 258 -8.34 13.61 4.82
N GLU A 259 -8.46 12.34 4.46
CA GLU A 259 -9.53 11.46 4.90
C GLU A 259 -9.03 10.02 4.95
N PHE A 260 -9.50 9.26 5.94
CA PHE A 260 -9.18 7.85 6.15
C PHE A 260 -10.40 7.14 6.70
N GLY A 261 -10.69 5.96 6.19
CA GLY A 261 -11.82 5.16 6.65
C GLY A 261 -11.98 3.84 5.89
N SER A 262 -13.11 3.14 6.11
CA SER A 262 -13.44 1.97 5.30
C SER A 262 -13.71 2.35 3.86
N ALA A 263 -13.34 1.48 2.91
CA ALA A 263 -13.56 1.74 1.48
C ALA A 263 -15.04 2.03 1.16
N ASN A 264 -15.94 1.27 1.78
CA ASN A 264 -17.38 1.45 1.58
C ASN A 264 -17.88 2.81 2.10
N ASP A 265 -17.41 3.27 3.28
CA ASP A 265 -17.86 4.54 3.84
C ASP A 265 -17.32 5.72 3.02
N LEU A 266 -16.04 5.67 2.60
CA LEU A 266 -15.48 6.70 1.73
C LEU A 266 -16.17 6.77 0.36
N TYR A 267 -16.61 5.64 -0.18
CA TYR A 267 -17.34 5.60 -1.45
C TYR A 267 -18.76 6.16 -1.33
N LEU A 268 -19.49 5.75 -0.29
CA LEU A 268 -20.91 6.14 -0.11
C LEU A 268 -21.06 7.54 0.52
N ASN A 269 -20.18 7.88 1.45
CA ASN A 269 -20.28 9.08 2.31
C ASN A 269 -18.95 9.83 2.43
N PRO A 270 -18.29 10.23 1.32
CA PRO A 270 -17.05 11.00 1.39
C PRO A 270 -17.28 12.31 2.13
N ARG A 271 -16.40 12.63 3.08
CA ARG A 271 -16.55 13.82 3.94
C ARG A 271 -15.72 14.99 3.43
N HIS A 272 -14.44 14.75 3.17
CA HIS A 272 -13.57 15.83 2.71
C HIS A 272 -13.99 16.31 1.30
N PRO A 273 -14.10 17.61 1.04
CA PRO A 273 -14.49 18.10 -0.30
C PRO A 273 -13.62 17.60 -1.45
N TYR A 274 -12.34 17.38 -1.20
CA TYR A 274 -11.45 16.75 -2.17
C TYR A 274 -11.83 15.28 -2.44
N THR A 275 -12.14 14.51 -1.40
CA THR A 275 -12.61 13.10 -1.53
C THR A 275 -13.93 13.05 -2.29
N GLN A 276 -14.86 13.99 -2.00
CA GLN A 276 -16.14 14.10 -2.72
C GLN A 276 -15.91 14.32 -4.22
N ALA A 277 -15.02 15.25 -4.56
CA ALA A 277 -14.69 15.53 -5.95
C ALA A 277 -14.00 14.35 -6.65
N LEU A 278 -13.07 13.63 -5.95
CA LEU A 278 -12.45 12.42 -6.45
C LEU A 278 -13.48 11.31 -6.71
N MET A 279 -14.39 11.06 -5.76
CA MET A 279 -15.44 10.03 -5.91
C MET A 279 -16.48 10.41 -6.98
N ALA A 280 -16.72 11.70 -7.21
CA ALA A 280 -17.60 12.17 -8.27
C ALA A 280 -16.99 12.03 -9.68
N SER A 281 -15.65 11.92 -9.79
CA SER A 281 -14.96 11.70 -11.05
C SER A 281 -14.98 10.24 -11.52
N ILE A 282 -15.43 9.30 -10.66
CA ILE A 282 -15.55 7.87 -10.99
C ILE A 282 -16.75 7.66 -11.91
N PRO A 283 -16.57 7.10 -13.14
CA PRO A 283 -17.69 6.77 -14.01
C PRO A 283 -18.61 5.74 -13.38
N ARG A 284 -19.89 6.05 -13.22
CA ARG A 284 -20.91 5.11 -12.71
C ARG A 284 -21.69 4.52 -13.89
N LEU A 285 -21.68 3.21 -14.04
CA LEU A 285 -22.36 2.48 -15.15
C LEU A 285 -23.87 2.75 -15.28
N HIS A 286 -24.51 3.27 -14.23
CA HIS A 286 -25.97 3.49 -14.19
C HIS A 286 -26.40 4.95 -13.98
N SER A 287 -25.50 5.93 -14.03
CA SER A 287 -25.86 7.32 -13.93
C SER A 287 -26.09 7.91 -15.33
N VAL A 288 -27.34 7.91 -15.78
CA VAL A 288 -27.76 8.69 -16.96
C VAL A 288 -27.56 10.16 -16.62
N HIS A 289 -26.64 10.84 -17.33
CA HIS A 289 -26.44 12.30 -17.30
C HIS A 289 -26.02 12.95 -15.96
N LYS A 290 -24.91 12.52 -15.33
CA LYS A 290 -24.13 13.45 -14.50
C LYS A 290 -22.85 13.79 -15.26
N ASP A 291 -22.70 15.06 -15.62
CA ASP A 291 -21.44 15.58 -16.15
C ASP A 291 -20.30 15.18 -15.20
N LEU A 292 -19.23 14.61 -15.76
CA LEU A 292 -18.02 14.30 -14.98
C LEU A 292 -17.53 15.59 -14.33
N GLN A 293 -17.57 15.68 -13.02
CA GLN A 293 -17.08 16.83 -12.30
C GLN A 293 -15.55 16.74 -12.19
N PHE A 294 -14.87 17.62 -12.90
CA PHE A 294 -13.42 17.76 -12.76
C PHE A 294 -13.07 18.62 -11.54
N ILE A 295 -12.03 18.25 -10.83
CA ILE A 295 -11.48 19.08 -9.76
C ILE A 295 -10.79 20.27 -10.41
N ALA A 296 -11.35 21.46 -10.27
CA ALA A 296 -10.81 22.67 -10.88
C ALA A 296 -9.42 23.03 -10.33
N GLY A 297 -8.57 23.63 -11.15
CA GLY A 297 -7.23 24.06 -10.77
C GLY A 297 -6.20 22.93 -10.75
N SER A 298 -4.95 23.25 -10.38
CA SER A 298 -3.82 22.33 -10.24
C SER A 298 -3.49 22.07 -8.78
N SER A 299 -2.79 20.97 -8.49
CA SER A 299 -2.23 20.69 -7.17
C SER A 299 -1.28 21.81 -6.73
N PRO A 300 -1.23 22.16 -5.43
CA PRO A 300 -0.41 23.26 -4.95
C PRO A 300 1.09 22.96 -5.16
N ASN A 301 1.88 24.01 -5.32
CA ASN A 301 3.32 23.89 -5.31
C ASN A 301 3.80 23.46 -3.91
N MET A 302 4.42 22.30 -3.83
CA MET A 302 4.87 21.73 -2.55
C MET A 302 6.04 22.46 -1.90
N LEU A 303 6.73 23.33 -2.65
CA LEU A 303 7.78 24.24 -2.13
C LEU A 303 7.18 25.46 -1.43
N GLU A 304 5.98 25.88 -1.85
CA GLU A 304 5.35 27.15 -1.45
C GLU A 304 4.01 26.92 -0.74
N LEU A 305 3.94 25.87 0.09
CA LEU A 305 2.72 25.55 0.82
C LEU A 305 2.37 26.69 1.80
N LEU A 306 1.22 27.29 1.59
CA LEU A 306 0.67 28.26 2.51
C LEU A 306 0.18 27.57 3.80
N PRO A 307 0.16 28.27 4.94
CA PRO A 307 -0.47 27.79 6.16
C PRO A 307 -1.96 27.47 5.91
N GLY A 308 -2.50 26.55 6.70
CA GLY A 308 -3.91 26.17 6.63
C GLY A 308 -4.21 24.99 5.74
N CYS A 309 -5.48 24.87 5.37
CA CYS A 309 -5.98 23.76 4.54
C CYS A 309 -5.34 23.80 3.15
N ARG A 310 -4.59 22.74 2.82
CA ARG A 310 -3.88 22.64 1.51
C ARG A 310 -4.81 22.59 0.31
N PHE A 311 -6.09 22.22 0.52
CA PHE A 311 -7.14 22.23 -0.51
C PHE A 311 -7.88 23.59 -0.61
N PHE A 312 -7.52 24.58 0.20
CA PHE A 312 -8.22 25.86 0.32
C PHE A 312 -8.54 26.52 -1.03
N SER A 313 -7.56 26.66 -1.91
CA SER A 313 -7.68 27.34 -3.21
C SER A 313 -8.62 26.64 -4.21
N ARG A 314 -8.91 25.34 -4.00
CA ARG A 314 -9.73 24.50 -4.89
C ARG A 314 -11.04 24.07 -4.21
N CYS A 315 -11.22 24.41 -2.93
CA CYS A 315 -12.38 23.97 -2.15
C CYS A 315 -13.61 24.86 -2.42
N PRO A 316 -14.72 24.30 -2.89
CA PRO A 316 -15.95 25.08 -3.12
C PRO A 316 -16.61 25.55 -1.81
N PHE A 317 -16.20 24.98 -0.66
CA PHE A 317 -16.71 25.31 0.67
C PHE A 317 -15.68 26.06 1.51
N ALA A 318 -14.66 26.67 0.89
CA ALA A 318 -13.61 27.38 1.59
C ALA A 318 -14.18 28.54 2.43
N LYS A 319 -13.73 28.64 3.68
CA LYS A 319 -14.07 29.71 4.62
C LYS A 319 -12.78 30.34 5.15
N GLU A 320 -12.86 31.54 5.75
CA GLU A 320 -11.68 32.21 6.32
C GLU A 320 -10.94 31.33 7.35
N LEU A 321 -11.69 30.56 8.15
CA LEU A 321 -11.14 29.61 9.12
C LEU A 321 -10.24 28.53 8.46
N CYS A 322 -10.42 28.22 7.18
CA CYS A 322 -9.58 27.27 6.45
C CYS A 322 -8.17 27.79 6.15
N ARG A 323 -7.86 29.07 6.49
CA ARG A 323 -6.49 29.60 6.49
C ARG A 323 -5.67 29.12 7.69
N GLU A 324 -6.33 28.51 8.67
CA GLU A 324 -5.71 27.76 9.75
C GLU A 324 -5.67 26.28 9.42
N ASP A 325 -4.69 25.54 10.01
CA ASP A 325 -4.57 24.11 9.81
C ASP A 325 -5.81 23.36 10.29
N PRO A 326 -6.49 22.58 9.43
CA PRO A 326 -7.70 21.89 9.82
C PRO A 326 -7.40 20.79 10.84
N PRO A 327 -8.25 20.66 11.87
CA PRO A 327 -8.14 19.58 12.84
C PRO A 327 -8.46 18.25 12.19
N GLN A 328 -7.86 17.18 12.71
CA GLN A 328 -8.24 15.82 12.41
C GLN A 328 -9.44 15.44 13.28
N ILE A 329 -10.62 15.35 12.67
CA ILE A 329 -11.86 14.97 13.35
C ILE A 329 -12.02 13.46 13.26
N LYS A 330 -12.09 12.79 14.42
CA LYS A 330 -12.30 11.34 14.49
C LYS A 330 -13.73 11.00 14.08
N LEU A 331 -13.88 10.02 13.22
CA LEU A 331 -15.13 9.39 12.82
C LEU A 331 -15.24 8.00 13.47
N GLU A 332 -16.39 7.35 13.37
CA GLU A 332 -16.60 6.00 13.91
C GLU A 332 -15.55 4.99 13.37
N LYS A 333 -15.25 5.05 12.09
CA LYS A 333 -14.32 4.12 11.41
C LYS A 333 -13.16 4.81 10.69
N GLY A 334 -12.69 5.94 11.22
CA GLY A 334 -11.62 6.69 10.58
C GLY A 334 -11.52 8.13 11.04
N PHE A 335 -11.15 9.03 10.13
CA PHE A 335 -11.10 10.46 10.40
C PHE A 335 -11.23 11.29 9.11
N VAL A 336 -11.55 12.57 9.31
CA VAL A 336 -11.47 13.60 8.25
C VAL A 336 -10.71 14.82 8.78
N ARG A 337 -9.86 15.40 7.95
CA ARG A 337 -9.13 16.64 8.24
C ARG A 337 -9.82 17.81 7.54
N CYS A 338 -10.87 18.34 8.14
CA CYS A 338 -11.68 19.41 7.55
C CYS A 338 -12.46 20.21 8.60
N TRP A 339 -12.48 21.53 8.46
CA TRP A 339 -13.22 22.46 9.33
C TRP A 339 -14.75 22.34 9.21
N LEU A 340 -15.28 21.70 8.17
CA LEU A 340 -16.73 21.52 8.00
C LEU A 340 -17.36 20.59 9.04
N TYR A 341 -16.54 19.82 9.77
CA TYR A 341 -16.99 18.79 10.71
C TYR A 341 -16.60 19.08 12.17
N LYS A 342 -16.11 20.30 12.46
CA LYS A 342 -15.82 20.75 13.82
C LYS A 342 -17.05 21.38 14.46
#